data_dcb71f50a435e484b9f052fc6bdccbec
#
_entry.id   dcb71f50a435e484b9f052fc6bdccbec
#
_cell.length_a   1.000
_cell.length_b   1.000
_cell.length_c   1.000
_cell.angle_alpha   90.00
_cell.angle_beta   90.00
_cell.angle_gamma   90.00
#
_symmetry.space_group_name_H-M   'P 1'
#
loop_
_entity.id
_entity.type
_entity.pdbx_description
1 polymer ?
#
loop_
_entity_poly.entity_id
_entity_poly.type
_entity_poly.pdbx_seq_one_letter_code
_entity_poly.pdbx_strand_id
1 'polypeptide(L)' 'MKNQVLKIMADVFKIDVNEIPNEIKPGMIEQWDSLRHLLLIVKLEEEFQIRFTDNELIGLKDLDSIIETVTYKLKQ' A
#
# COMPACT_ATOMS: atom_id res chain seq x y z
N MET A 1 -4.07 -10.46 5.79
CA MET A 1 -4.08 -9.42 4.76
C MET A 1 -3.33 -8.16 5.20
N LYS A 2 -3.78 -7.54 6.29
CA LYS A 2 -3.17 -6.30 6.77
C LYS A 2 -1.66 -6.44 7.04
N ASN A 3 -1.26 -7.54 7.67
CA ASN A 3 0.16 -7.77 7.98
C ASN A 3 1.03 -7.88 6.72
N GLN A 4 0.50 -8.47 5.67
CA GLN A 4 1.21 -8.58 4.40
C GLN A 4 1.41 -7.21 3.76
N VAL A 5 0.36 -6.38 3.78
CA VAL A 5 0.44 -5.01 3.25
C VAL A 5 1.45 -4.20 4.05
N LEU A 6 1.43 -4.31 5.38
CA LEU A 6 2.38 -3.59 6.23
C LEU A 6 3.81 -4.01 5.97
N LYS A 7 4.07 -5.28 5.75
CA LYS A 7 5.42 -5.77 5.42
C LYS A 7 5.91 -5.20 4.10
N ILE A 8 5.02 -5.16 3.11
CA ILE A 8 5.35 -4.58 1.80
C ILE A 8 5.68 -3.10 1.95
N MET A 9 4.87 -2.37 2.73
CA MET A 9 5.11 -0.96 3.00
C MET A 9 6.43 -0.74 3.71
N ALA A 10 6.74 -1.56 4.72
CA ALA A 10 8.00 -1.46 5.44
C ALA A 10 9.20 -1.64 4.50
N ASP A 11 9.11 -2.60 3.57
CA ASP A 11 10.16 -2.84 2.58
C ASP A 11 10.33 -1.64 1.65
N VAL A 12 9.23 -1.12 1.13
CA VAL A 12 9.26 -0.03 0.16
C VAL A 12 9.77 1.25 0.82
N PHE A 13 9.30 1.54 2.03
CA PHE A 13 9.65 2.76 2.74
C PHE A 13 10.95 2.64 3.53
N LYS A 14 11.48 1.42 3.66
CA LYS A 14 12.72 1.11 4.40
C LYS A 14 12.65 1.55 5.86
N ILE A 15 11.53 1.21 6.49
CA ILE A 15 11.31 1.45 7.92
C ILE A 15 10.87 0.15 8.57
N ASP A 16 10.98 0.11 9.90
CA ASP A 16 10.53 -1.05 10.67
C ASP A 16 9.00 -1.12 10.63
N VAL A 17 8.48 -2.33 10.43
CA VAL A 17 7.03 -2.54 10.37
C VAL A 17 6.33 -2.06 11.64
N ASN A 18 7.01 -2.14 12.77
CA ASN A 18 6.47 -1.68 14.05
C ASN A 18 6.39 -0.17 14.18
N GLU A 19 7.08 0.55 13.29
CA GLU A 19 7.06 2.01 13.28
C GLU A 19 5.96 2.59 12.41
N ILE A 20 5.21 1.74 11.71
CA ILE A 20 4.12 2.19 10.84
C ILE A 20 2.87 2.40 11.69
N PRO A 21 2.32 3.63 11.74
CA PRO A 21 1.07 3.88 12.47
C PRO A 21 -0.10 3.12 11.86
N ASN A 22 -1.10 2.79 12.68
CA ASN A 22 -2.28 2.07 12.21
C ASN A 22 -3.08 2.86 11.17
N GLU A 23 -3.03 4.17 11.24
CA GLU A 23 -3.74 5.04 10.31
C GLU A 23 -2.75 5.85 9.48
N ILE A 24 -1.89 5.17 8.76
CA ILE A 24 -0.88 5.83 7.97
C ILE A 24 -1.42 6.23 6.60
N LYS A 25 -1.02 7.42 6.15
CA LYS A 25 -1.37 7.95 4.83
C LYS A 25 -0.19 8.76 4.28
N PRO A 26 -0.17 9.03 2.96
CA PRO A 26 0.91 9.83 2.38
C PRO A 26 1.07 11.18 3.08
N GLY A 27 2.31 11.56 3.30
CA GLY A 27 2.63 12.81 3.98
C GLY A 27 2.82 12.69 5.48
N MET A 28 2.40 11.57 6.09
CA MET A 28 2.63 11.36 7.52
C MET A 28 4.07 10.96 7.83
N ILE A 29 4.74 10.34 6.87
CA ILE A 29 6.16 10.00 6.97
C ILE A 29 6.85 10.48 5.70
N GLU A 30 8.11 10.89 5.83
CA GLU A 30 8.90 11.35 4.69
C GLU A 30 9.05 10.29 3.62
N GLN A 31 9.12 9.03 4.05
CA GLN A 31 9.35 7.92 3.14
C GLN A 31 8.17 7.64 2.22
N TRP A 32 6.98 8.13 2.53
CA TRP A 32 5.83 7.94 1.67
C TRP A 32 5.63 9.13 0.75
N ASP A 33 6.50 9.24 -0.22
CA ASP A 33 6.43 10.26 -1.26
C ASP A 33 5.85 9.66 -2.55
N SER A 34 5.78 10.47 -3.60
CA SER A 34 5.18 10.05 -4.88
C SER A 34 5.90 8.87 -5.51
N LEU A 35 7.24 8.88 -5.45
CA LEU A 35 8.02 7.79 -6.04
C LEU A 35 7.78 6.49 -5.30
N ARG A 36 7.85 6.52 -3.97
CA ARG A 36 7.66 5.31 -3.17
C ARG A 36 6.22 4.82 -3.21
N HIS A 37 5.27 5.74 -3.40
CA HIS A 37 3.88 5.33 -3.61
C HIS A 37 3.74 4.48 -4.86
N LEU A 38 4.39 4.88 -5.96
CA LEU A 38 4.39 4.08 -7.18
C LEU A 38 5.07 2.73 -6.98
N LEU A 39 6.19 2.71 -6.24
CA LEU A 39 6.88 1.45 -5.93
C LEU A 39 5.99 0.54 -5.08
N LEU A 40 5.25 1.12 -4.14
CA LEU A 40 4.31 0.36 -3.32
C LEU A 40 3.24 -0.30 -4.19
N ILE A 41 2.67 0.45 -5.14
CA ILE A 41 1.67 -0.08 -6.05
C ILE A 41 2.21 -1.25 -6.85
N VAL A 42 3.42 -1.11 -7.41
CA VAL A 42 4.05 -2.18 -8.20
C VAL A 42 4.25 -3.42 -7.32
N LYS A 43 4.73 -3.24 -6.10
CA LYS A 43 4.95 -4.36 -5.18
C LYS A 43 3.65 -5.05 -4.80
N LEU A 44 2.60 -4.29 -4.56
CA LEU A 44 1.28 -4.85 -4.24
C LEU A 44 0.76 -5.68 -5.40
N GLU A 45 0.90 -5.17 -6.62
CA GLU A 45 0.47 -5.92 -7.80
C GLU A 45 1.25 -7.23 -7.95
N GLU A 46 2.55 -7.20 -7.73
CA GLU A 46 3.39 -8.39 -7.83
C GLU A 46 3.07 -9.42 -6.73
N GLU A 47 2.97 -8.96 -5.49
CA GLU A 47 2.79 -9.87 -4.35
C GLU A 47 1.42 -10.53 -4.33
N PHE A 48 0.39 -9.79 -4.71
CA PHE A 48 -0.98 -10.31 -4.71
C PHE A 48 -1.45 -10.77 -6.08
N GLN A 49 -0.62 -10.58 -7.10
CA GLN A 49 -0.94 -10.95 -8.50
C GLN A 49 -2.24 -10.32 -8.96
N ILE A 50 -2.34 -9.01 -8.76
CA ILE A 50 -3.51 -8.21 -9.13
C ILE A 50 -3.06 -7.03 -9.98
N ARG A 51 -4.02 -6.37 -10.62
CA ARG A 51 -3.79 -5.14 -11.37
C ARG A 51 -4.82 -4.11 -10.95
N PHE A 52 -4.35 -2.93 -10.60
CA PHE A 52 -5.23 -1.81 -10.27
C PHE A 52 -5.65 -1.08 -11.52
N THR A 53 -6.92 -0.69 -11.59
CA THR A 53 -7.40 0.21 -12.63
C THR A 53 -7.05 1.65 -12.27
N ASP A 54 -7.17 2.56 -13.24
CA ASP A 54 -6.88 3.98 -13.00
C ASP A 54 -7.76 4.54 -11.88
N ASN A 55 -9.04 4.17 -11.86
CA ASN A 55 -9.96 4.61 -10.81
C ASN A 55 -9.55 4.08 -9.44
N GLU A 56 -9.08 2.84 -9.39
CA GLU A 56 -8.60 2.25 -8.13
C GLU A 56 -7.34 2.96 -7.64
N LEU A 57 -6.42 3.29 -8.55
CA LEU A 57 -5.20 4.01 -8.18
C LEU A 57 -5.51 5.36 -7.55
N ILE A 58 -6.49 6.08 -8.07
CA ILE A 58 -6.91 7.36 -7.52
C ILE A 58 -7.42 7.19 -6.08
N GLY A 59 -8.03 6.05 -5.79
CA GLY A 59 -8.60 5.77 -4.47
C GLY A 59 -7.60 5.28 -3.43
N LEU A 60 -6.35 4.99 -3.80
CA LEU A 60 -5.34 4.48 -2.86
C LEU A 60 -4.69 5.65 -2.13
N LYS A 61 -5.35 6.14 -1.08
CA LYS A 61 -4.96 7.35 -0.36
C LYS A 61 -4.35 7.11 1.02
N ASP A 62 -4.61 5.94 1.60
CA ASP A 62 -4.12 5.59 2.94
C ASP A 62 -4.08 4.08 3.09
N LEU A 63 -3.66 3.62 4.26
CA LEU A 63 -3.56 2.19 4.52
C LEU A 63 -4.91 1.49 4.39
N ASP A 64 -5.96 2.09 4.95
CA ASP A 64 -7.30 1.49 4.92
C ASP A 64 -7.83 1.32 3.50
N SER A 65 -7.67 2.34 2.66
CA SER A 65 -8.13 2.27 1.27
C SER A 65 -7.34 1.24 0.48
N ILE A 66 -6.04 1.10 0.76
CA ILE A 66 -5.20 0.08 0.13
C ILE A 66 -5.70 -1.31 0.50
N ILE A 67 -5.92 -1.55 1.79
CA ILE A 67 -6.40 -2.85 2.27
C ILE A 67 -7.77 -3.17 1.68
N GLU A 68 -8.68 -2.22 1.67
CA GLU A 68 -10.01 -2.41 1.08
C GLU A 68 -9.93 -2.79 -0.39
N THR A 69 -9.14 -2.07 -1.16
CA THR A 69 -9.03 -2.30 -2.60
C THR A 69 -8.40 -3.66 -2.89
N VAL A 70 -7.31 -3.99 -2.20
CA VAL A 70 -6.65 -5.28 -2.39
C VAL A 70 -7.60 -6.41 -2.01
N THR A 71 -8.29 -6.29 -0.88
CA THR A 71 -9.25 -7.30 -0.43
C THR A 71 -10.35 -7.50 -1.46
N TYR A 72 -10.89 -6.42 -1.99
CA TYR A 72 -11.94 -6.48 -3.01
C TYR A 72 -11.46 -7.23 -4.26
N LYS A 73 -10.26 -6.89 -4.73
CA LYS A 73 -9.72 -7.52 -5.95
C LYS A 73 -9.42 -9.00 -5.74
N LEU A 74 -9.00 -9.39 -4.56
CA LEU A 74 -8.70 -10.79 -4.27
C LEU A 74 -9.95 -11.67 -4.19
N LYS A 75 -11.12 -11.06 -4.02
CA LYS A 75 -12.40 -11.78 -3.99
C LYS A 75 -13.03 -11.96 -5.36
N GLN A 76 -12.47 -11.37 -6.38
CA GLN A 76 -12.98 -11.45 -7.75
C GLN A 76 -12.47 -12.66 -8.49
#